data_35c4779ffe7473894b915cde6b15a94a
#
_entry.id   35c4779ffe7473894b915cde6b15a94a
#
_cell.length_a   1.000
_cell.length_b   1.000
_cell.length_c   1.000
_cell.angle_alpha   90.00
_cell.angle_beta   90.00
_cell.angle_gamma   90.00
#
_symmetry.space_group_name_H-M   'P 1'
#
loop_
_entity.id
_entity.type
_entity.pdbx_description
1 polymer ?
#
loop_
_entity_poly.entity_id
_entity_poly.type
_entity_poly.pdbx_seq_one_letter_code
_entity_poly.pdbx_strand_id
1 'polypeptide(L)'
;MGEKNRPARTLWNWTLGVTRASLLICLAPLSFATLAYGDEAAGTREPNRPKISGTLLLNQRSRAEEPAGSGHVEVRLRAVEWQAAETAIVICDVWDDIYCQRAAQRMAVLAPEINRVVTAARDRGVMIVHAPSSTMDVYADTPYRRRMQQASAAEPPVPIAGWCHVDPDREPPLPLDVTNPCDDPEPPRQVRRYQREHPAIAMTGFDGVSDSGVEIYNFCRQEGIKNIAILGVHTNMCVLGRSFGIRQMVRLGRNVVLVRDLTDAMYDPRQPPHVSHARGTELVVEHIERYWCPSIESRDLTRVVEGSDGP
;
A
#
# COMPACT_ATOMS: atom_id res chain seq x y z
N MET A 1 -42.11 26.01 41.39
CA MET A 1 -41.69 26.34 42.78
C MET A 1 -40.22 26.07 42.83
N GLY A 2 -39.32 26.97 43.03
CA GLY A 2 -39.11 28.37 43.25
C GLY A 2 -37.67 28.62 42.86
N GLU A 3 -37.36 29.52 42.11
CA GLU A 3 -37.06 30.95 42.29
C GLU A 3 -35.84 31.28 43.20
N LYS A 4 -34.94 32.04 42.55
CA LYS A 4 -34.11 33.18 43.05
C LYS A 4 -32.81 32.88 43.75
N ASN A 5 -31.66 33.40 43.29
CA ASN A 5 -31.22 34.76 43.58
C ASN A 5 -29.91 35.14 42.90
N ARG A 6 -29.87 36.32 42.28
CA ARG A 6 -28.65 37.14 42.08
C ARG A 6 -28.51 38.12 43.23
N PRO A 7 -27.30 38.64 43.51
CA PRO A 7 -27.09 40.10 43.45
C PRO A 7 -25.77 40.47 42.77
N ALA A 8 -25.75 41.49 42.04
CA ALA A 8 -25.73 42.94 42.20
C ALA A 8 -24.35 43.58 42.11
N ARG A 9 -24.29 44.55 41.24
CA ARG A 9 -23.21 45.46 40.83
C ARG A 9 -22.56 46.20 41.96
N THR A 10 -21.26 46.59 41.76
CA THR A 10 -20.75 47.84 42.31
C THR A 10 -19.87 48.54 41.29
N LEU A 11 -20.33 49.73 40.90
CA LEU A 11 -19.62 50.77 40.17
C LEU A 11 -18.72 51.55 41.13
N TRP A 12 -17.51 51.85 40.70
CA TRP A 12 -16.72 52.96 41.30
C TRP A 12 -16.19 53.84 40.18
N ASN A 13 -16.75 55.06 40.13
CA ASN A 13 -16.23 56.22 39.43
C ASN A 13 -15.13 56.89 40.26
N TRP A 14 -14.04 57.26 39.62
CA TRP A 14 -13.20 58.37 40.07
C TRP A 14 -12.82 59.24 38.89
N THR A 15 -13.31 60.46 38.94
CA THR A 15 -12.93 61.61 38.11
C THR A 15 -11.83 62.43 38.77
N LEU A 16 -11.09 63.22 37.96
CA LEU A 16 -10.21 64.38 38.21
C LEU A 16 -8.72 64.03 37.97
N GLY A 17 -8.05 64.73 37.09
CA GLY A 17 -7.70 66.07 37.01
C GLY A 17 -6.76 66.37 35.81
N VAL A 18 -7.08 67.44 35.13
CA VAL A 18 -6.38 68.01 33.98
C VAL A 18 -5.14 68.78 34.43
N THR A 19 -3.96 68.49 33.84
CA THR A 19 -2.90 69.45 33.72
C THR A 19 -2.27 69.39 32.34
N ARG A 20 -2.40 70.51 31.62
CA ARG A 20 -1.73 70.73 30.30
C ARG A 20 -0.24 70.93 30.52
N ALA A 21 0.57 70.10 29.90
CA ALA A 21 1.97 70.41 29.61
C ALA A 21 2.17 70.18 28.09
N SER A 22 2.40 71.25 27.37
CA SER A 22 2.74 71.26 25.96
C SER A 22 4.19 70.78 25.79
N LEU A 23 4.39 69.62 25.23
CA LEU A 23 5.72 69.16 24.78
C LEU A 23 5.70 69.11 23.25
N LEU A 24 6.51 69.94 22.61
CA LEU A 24 6.82 69.85 21.19
C LEU A 24 7.58 68.53 20.96
N ILE A 25 6.98 67.61 20.27
CA ILE A 25 7.63 66.39 19.80
C ILE A 25 7.91 66.54 18.32
N CYS A 26 9.19 66.58 17.95
CA CYS A 26 9.68 66.47 16.60
C CYS A 26 9.22 65.13 16.01
N LEU A 27 8.40 65.19 14.96
CA LEU A 27 8.04 64.04 14.14
C LEU A 27 9.20 63.68 13.22
N ALA A 28 9.97 62.65 13.58
CA ALA A 28 10.80 61.93 12.61
C ALA A 28 9.92 60.90 11.89
N PRO A 29 10.03 60.71 10.55
CA PRO A 29 9.27 59.72 9.84
C PRO A 29 9.82 58.34 10.22
N LEU A 30 9.03 57.56 10.95
CA LEU A 30 9.22 56.13 11.10
C LEU A 30 8.89 55.47 9.75
N SER A 31 9.91 55.12 8.98
CA SER A 31 9.80 54.21 7.88
C SER A 31 9.36 52.84 8.44
N PHE A 32 8.10 52.52 8.29
CA PHE A 32 7.62 51.14 8.46
C PHE A 32 8.24 50.32 7.33
N ALA A 33 9.34 49.64 7.63
CA ALA A 33 9.75 48.50 6.84
C ALA A 33 8.65 47.43 7.02
N THR A 34 7.77 47.29 6.05
CA THR A 34 6.93 46.12 5.91
C THR A 34 7.87 44.93 5.73
N LEU A 35 8.15 44.22 6.82
CA LEU A 35 8.60 42.83 6.72
C LEU A 35 7.53 42.10 5.92
N ALA A 36 7.81 41.91 4.63
CA ALA A 36 7.12 40.91 3.85
C ALA A 36 7.38 39.58 4.59
N TYR A 37 6.39 39.10 5.32
CA TYR A 37 6.32 37.73 5.71
C TYR A 37 6.32 36.96 4.39
N GLY A 38 7.50 36.43 4.06
CA GLY A 38 7.64 35.55 2.92
C GLY A 38 6.67 34.42 3.07
N ASP A 39 5.99 34.18 1.97
CA ASP A 39 5.04 33.12 1.75
C ASP A 39 5.63 31.80 2.27
N GLU A 40 5.06 31.31 3.38
CA GLU A 40 5.57 30.13 4.03
C GLU A 40 5.26 28.89 3.22
N ALA A 41 6.34 28.22 2.95
CA ALA A 41 6.37 26.78 2.78
C ALA A 41 5.39 26.22 1.73
N ALA A 42 5.70 26.48 0.48
CA ALA A 42 5.50 25.45 -0.52
C ALA A 42 6.23 24.22 0.03
N GLY A 43 5.47 23.28 0.63
CA GLY A 43 6.00 22.07 1.24
C GLY A 43 6.95 21.41 0.24
N THR A 44 8.20 21.24 0.62
CA THR A 44 9.23 20.71 -0.26
C THR A 44 8.72 19.38 -0.83
N ARG A 45 8.54 19.33 -2.15
CA ARG A 45 8.12 18.12 -2.84
C ARG A 45 9.17 17.04 -2.58
N GLU A 46 8.69 15.86 -2.15
CA GLU A 46 9.58 14.72 -1.97
C GLU A 46 10.24 14.36 -3.32
N PRO A 47 11.55 14.12 -3.35
CA PRO A 47 12.24 13.82 -4.62
C PRO A 47 11.79 12.49 -5.19
N ASN A 48 11.81 12.38 -6.52
CA ASN A 48 11.65 11.12 -7.21
C ASN A 48 12.86 10.22 -6.94
N ARG A 49 12.64 8.89 -6.97
CA ARG A 49 13.75 7.95 -6.78
C ARG A 49 14.74 8.00 -7.95
N PRO A 50 16.03 7.76 -7.71
CA PRO A 50 17.00 7.52 -8.78
C PRO A 50 16.60 6.28 -9.58
N LYS A 51 16.68 6.36 -10.91
CA LYS A 51 16.49 5.21 -11.78
C LYS A 51 17.83 4.50 -11.95
N ILE A 52 17.89 3.24 -11.51
CA ILE A 52 19.06 2.38 -11.65
C ILE A 52 18.79 1.44 -12.80
N SER A 53 19.75 1.34 -13.70
CA SER A 53 19.74 0.45 -14.86
C SER A 53 19.88 -1.01 -14.41
N GLY A 54 19.11 -1.91 -14.99
CA GLY A 54 19.17 -3.35 -14.73
C GLY A 54 17.91 -4.08 -15.14
N THR A 55 18.05 -5.35 -15.50
CA THR A 55 16.98 -6.22 -15.97
C THR A 55 16.73 -7.36 -14.99
N LEU A 56 15.47 -7.51 -14.56
CA LEU A 56 14.97 -8.66 -13.83
C LEU A 56 14.65 -9.79 -14.81
N LEU A 57 15.17 -10.99 -14.55
CA LEU A 57 14.85 -12.20 -15.31
C LEU A 57 13.81 -13.01 -14.57
N LEU A 58 12.55 -12.96 -15.01
CA LEU A 58 11.42 -13.58 -14.36
C LEU A 58 11.04 -14.91 -15.02
N ASN A 59 10.80 -15.94 -14.21
CA ASN A 59 10.25 -17.21 -14.64
C ASN A 59 8.76 -17.26 -14.30
N GLN A 60 7.93 -16.74 -15.17
CA GLN A 60 6.50 -16.67 -15.00
C GLN A 60 5.86 -18.05 -15.13
N ARG A 61 4.96 -18.39 -14.18
CA ARG A 61 4.08 -19.54 -14.24
C ARG A 61 2.64 -19.05 -14.44
N SER A 62 1.96 -19.58 -15.43
CA SER A 62 0.54 -19.33 -15.71
C SER A 62 -0.18 -20.64 -16.00
N ARG A 63 -1.51 -20.60 -16.06
CA ARG A 63 -2.35 -21.77 -16.35
C ARG A 63 -3.35 -21.41 -17.44
N ALA A 64 -3.56 -22.33 -18.36
CA ALA A 64 -4.56 -22.17 -19.42
C ALA A 64 -5.17 -23.51 -19.78
N GLU A 65 -6.39 -23.49 -20.31
CA GLU A 65 -6.98 -24.69 -20.91
C GLU A 65 -6.31 -24.97 -22.26
N GLU A 66 -5.94 -26.23 -22.47
CA GLU A 66 -5.33 -26.70 -23.72
C GLU A 66 -5.91 -28.05 -24.12
N PRO A 67 -6.63 -28.13 -25.25
CA PRO A 67 -7.14 -27.00 -26.05
C PRO A 67 -8.20 -26.17 -25.30
N ALA A 68 -8.43 -24.94 -25.75
CA ALA A 68 -9.42 -24.04 -25.14
C ALA A 68 -10.81 -24.69 -25.08
N GLY A 69 -11.48 -24.63 -23.92
CA GLY A 69 -12.79 -25.22 -23.68
C GLY A 69 -12.77 -26.74 -23.37
N SER A 70 -11.59 -27.37 -23.27
CA SER A 70 -11.44 -28.80 -22.97
C SER A 70 -11.67 -29.15 -21.50
N GLY A 71 -11.55 -28.17 -20.62
CA GLY A 71 -11.47 -28.39 -19.17
C GLY A 71 -10.10 -28.89 -18.70
N HIS A 72 -9.20 -29.28 -19.62
CA HIS A 72 -7.83 -29.69 -19.29
C HIS A 72 -6.95 -28.47 -19.10
N VAL A 73 -6.40 -28.29 -17.89
CA VAL A 73 -5.58 -27.11 -17.52
C VAL A 73 -4.11 -27.47 -17.51
N GLU A 74 -3.33 -26.79 -18.35
CA GLU A 74 -1.89 -26.95 -18.41
C GLU A 74 -1.15 -25.79 -17.74
N VAL A 75 -0.01 -26.12 -17.14
CA VAL A 75 0.96 -25.14 -16.61
C VAL A 75 1.86 -24.66 -17.73
N ARG A 76 1.93 -23.34 -17.90
CA ARG A 76 2.82 -22.71 -18.87
C ARG A 76 3.91 -21.93 -18.15
N LEU A 77 5.16 -22.18 -18.53
CA LEU A 77 6.32 -21.45 -18.01
C LEU A 77 6.85 -20.54 -19.12
N ARG A 78 7.12 -19.28 -18.77
CA ARG A 78 7.66 -18.28 -19.70
C ARG A 78 8.72 -17.44 -19.01
N ALA A 79 9.92 -17.38 -19.59
CA ALA A 79 10.91 -16.40 -19.20
C ALA A 79 10.57 -15.03 -19.81
N VAL A 80 10.59 -13.98 -18.96
CA VAL A 80 10.36 -12.59 -19.38
C VAL A 80 11.38 -11.69 -18.71
N GLU A 81 11.65 -10.56 -19.35
CA GLU A 81 12.55 -9.53 -18.86
C GLU A 81 11.77 -8.28 -18.48
N TRP A 82 12.02 -7.76 -17.28
CA TRP A 82 11.48 -6.50 -16.80
C TRP A 82 12.60 -5.54 -16.43
N GLN A 83 12.49 -4.29 -16.86
CA GLN A 83 13.41 -3.25 -16.41
C GLN A 83 13.18 -2.96 -14.91
N ALA A 84 14.22 -3.08 -14.09
CA ALA A 84 14.14 -2.86 -12.66
C ALA A 84 13.61 -1.45 -12.33
N ALA A 85 14.07 -0.43 -13.08
CA ALA A 85 13.62 0.95 -12.96
C ALA A 85 12.13 1.17 -13.29
N GLU A 86 11.50 0.30 -14.06
CA GLU A 86 10.08 0.34 -14.44
C GLU A 86 9.22 -0.65 -13.63
N THR A 87 9.79 -1.26 -12.58
CA THR A 87 9.15 -2.29 -11.76
C THR A 87 8.92 -1.81 -10.34
N ALA A 88 7.74 -2.12 -9.79
CA ALA A 88 7.42 -1.95 -8.38
C ALA A 88 7.09 -3.28 -7.72
N ILE A 89 7.44 -3.41 -6.44
CA ILE A 89 6.91 -4.42 -5.53
C ILE A 89 5.88 -3.76 -4.62
N VAL A 90 4.67 -4.32 -4.54
CA VAL A 90 3.63 -3.90 -3.60
C VAL A 90 3.53 -4.93 -2.49
N ILE A 91 3.80 -4.51 -1.25
CA ILE A 91 3.68 -5.32 -0.03
C ILE A 91 2.28 -5.14 0.51
N CYS A 92 1.40 -6.11 0.28
CA CYS A 92 -0.01 -6.03 0.62
C CYS A 92 -0.28 -6.56 2.03
N ASP A 93 -0.77 -5.68 2.92
CA ASP A 93 -1.40 -6.01 4.20
C ASP A 93 -0.61 -6.96 5.14
N VAL A 94 0.72 -6.91 5.11
CA VAL A 94 1.58 -7.65 6.05
C VAL A 94 1.67 -6.88 7.36
N TRP A 95 0.65 -7.04 8.22
CA TRP A 95 0.50 -6.29 9.46
C TRP A 95 1.31 -6.88 10.63
N ASP A 96 1.41 -6.12 11.72
CA ASP A 96 2.03 -6.52 12.98
C ASP A 96 1.19 -7.51 13.80
N ASP A 97 -0.12 -7.58 13.58
CA ASP A 97 -1.06 -8.54 14.23
C ASP A 97 -2.32 -8.73 13.35
N ILE A 98 -3.11 -9.75 13.64
CA ILE A 98 -4.46 -9.97 13.10
C ILE A 98 -5.27 -10.79 14.12
N TYR A 99 -6.60 -10.78 14.03
CA TYR A 99 -7.48 -11.48 14.98
C TYR A 99 -7.25 -13.00 15.04
N CYS A 100 -6.80 -13.63 13.96
CA CYS A 100 -6.48 -15.04 13.86
C CYS A 100 -5.00 -15.27 14.21
N GLN A 101 -4.72 -15.96 15.32
CA GLN A 101 -3.35 -16.16 15.81
C GLN A 101 -2.47 -16.96 14.84
N ARG A 102 -3.03 -18.00 14.22
CA ARG A 102 -2.27 -18.80 13.25
C ARG A 102 -1.93 -18.01 12.00
N ALA A 103 -2.83 -17.15 11.54
CA ALA A 103 -2.53 -16.23 10.44
C ALA A 103 -1.45 -15.22 10.83
N ALA A 104 -1.49 -14.66 12.06
CA ALA A 104 -0.44 -13.78 12.58
C ALA A 104 0.91 -14.48 12.64
N GLN A 105 0.96 -15.73 13.08
CA GLN A 105 2.18 -16.55 13.11
C GLN A 105 2.75 -16.78 11.71
N ARG A 106 1.91 -17.08 10.72
CA ARG A 106 2.35 -17.24 9.31
C ARG A 106 2.87 -15.94 8.72
N MET A 107 2.23 -14.80 9.00
CA MET A 107 2.74 -13.48 8.61
C MET A 107 4.12 -13.20 9.25
N ALA A 108 4.30 -13.53 10.52
CA ALA A 108 5.57 -13.34 11.22
C ALA A 108 6.71 -14.20 10.64
N VAL A 109 6.39 -15.34 10.02
CA VAL A 109 7.36 -16.18 9.28
C VAL A 109 7.68 -15.57 7.92
N LEU A 110 6.67 -15.02 7.21
CA LEU A 110 6.84 -14.41 5.89
C LEU A 110 7.59 -13.07 5.95
N ALA A 111 7.34 -12.25 6.97
CA ALA A 111 7.81 -10.87 7.01
C ALA A 111 9.34 -10.71 6.92
N PRO A 112 10.19 -11.49 7.61
CA PRO A 112 11.65 -11.42 7.45
C PRO A 112 12.12 -11.76 6.03
N GLU A 113 11.50 -12.75 5.38
CA GLU A 113 11.83 -13.13 4.01
C GLU A 113 11.38 -12.08 3.01
N ILE A 114 10.19 -11.50 3.20
CA ILE A 114 9.74 -10.33 2.43
C ILE A 114 10.77 -9.21 2.55
N ASN A 115 11.20 -8.86 3.77
CA ASN A 115 12.20 -7.83 3.98
C ASN A 115 13.51 -8.10 3.24
N ARG A 116 14.00 -9.35 3.30
CA ARG A 116 15.21 -9.76 2.59
C ARG A 116 15.09 -9.54 1.08
N VAL A 117 13.97 -9.96 0.50
CA VAL A 117 13.71 -9.85 -0.95
C VAL A 117 13.55 -8.39 -1.39
N VAL A 118 12.72 -7.61 -0.67
CA VAL A 118 12.49 -6.20 -1.04
C VAL A 118 13.74 -5.34 -0.85
N THR A 119 14.58 -5.66 0.15
CA THR A 119 15.87 -4.98 0.33
C THR A 119 16.78 -5.23 -0.87
N ALA A 120 16.95 -6.48 -1.27
CA ALA A 120 17.78 -6.83 -2.43
C ALA A 120 17.23 -6.23 -3.74
N ALA A 121 15.92 -6.20 -3.93
CA ALA A 121 15.28 -5.60 -5.10
C ALA A 121 15.41 -4.06 -5.11
N ARG A 122 15.23 -3.41 -3.95
CA ARG A 122 15.40 -1.96 -3.76
C ARG A 122 16.79 -1.50 -4.14
N ASP A 123 17.82 -2.22 -3.67
CA ASP A 123 19.23 -1.91 -3.95
C ASP A 123 19.55 -1.97 -5.46
N ARG A 124 18.70 -2.65 -6.23
CA ARG A 124 18.80 -2.80 -7.69
C ARG A 124 17.83 -1.91 -8.47
N GLY A 125 17.21 -0.95 -7.81
CA GLY A 125 16.38 0.05 -8.46
C GLY A 125 14.90 -0.30 -8.59
N VAL A 126 14.42 -1.39 -8.03
CA VAL A 126 13.00 -1.70 -7.95
C VAL A 126 12.32 -0.76 -6.94
N MET A 127 11.17 -0.21 -7.31
CA MET A 127 10.37 0.64 -6.41
C MET A 127 9.63 -0.22 -5.39
N ILE A 128 9.65 0.20 -4.11
CA ILE A 128 8.91 -0.50 -3.06
C ILE A 128 7.73 0.36 -2.61
N VAL A 129 6.55 -0.26 -2.57
CA VAL A 129 5.32 0.32 -2.04
C VAL A 129 4.82 -0.54 -0.90
N HIS A 130 4.80 0.04 0.29
CA HIS A 130 4.22 -0.57 1.49
C HIS A 130 2.73 -0.24 1.54
N ALA A 131 1.89 -1.26 1.67
CA ALA A 131 0.44 -1.07 1.66
C ALA A 131 -0.27 -1.76 2.85
N PRO A 132 0.09 -1.40 4.11
CA PRO A 132 -0.57 -1.91 5.31
C PRO A 132 -1.89 -1.17 5.52
N SER A 133 -2.96 -1.64 4.89
CA SER A 133 -4.27 -0.97 4.85
C SER A 133 -4.81 -0.64 6.24
N SER A 134 -5.48 0.51 6.32
CA SER A 134 -6.12 1.03 7.53
C SER A 134 -5.16 1.38 8.68
N THR A 135 -3.88 1.64 8.36
CA THR A 135 -2.86 2.04 9.35
C THR A 135 -2.12 3.31 8.95
N MET A 136 -2.68 4.09 8.03
CA MET A 136 -1.97 5.25 7.45
C MET A 136 -1.63 6.35 8.44
N ASP A 137 -2.38 6.48 9.53
CA ASP A 137 -2.14 7.49 10.58
C ASP A 137 -0.73 7.35 11.20
N VAL A 138 -0.23 6.12 11.33
CA VAL A 138 1.12 5.85 11.89
C VAL A 138 2.23 6.40 11.00
N TYR A 139 1.95 6.60 9.71
CA TYR A 139 2.92 7.06 8.72
C TYR A 139 2.74 8.52 8.30
N ALA A 140 1.72 9.22 8.83
CA ALA A 140 1.28 10.55 8.37
C ALA A 140 2.42 11.55 8.19
N ASP A 141 3.36 11.59 9.13
CA ASP A 141 4.48 12.54 9.14
C ASP A 141 5.77 12.01 8.49
N THR A 142 5.70 10.85 7.83
CA THR A 142 6.87 10.25 7.18
C THR A 142 7.07 10.76 5.75
N PRO A 143 8.31 10.82 5.23
CA PRO A 143 8.55 11.15 3.83
C PRO A 143 7.92 10.11 2.87
N TYR A 144 7.80 8.86 3.31
CA TYR A 144 7.20 7.77 2.54
C TYR A 144 5.71 8.01 2.28
N ARG A 145 4.97 8.53 3.28
CA ARG A 145 3.57 8.88 3.14
C ARG A 145 3.38 10.14 2.31
N ARG A 146 4.14 11.20 2.59
CA ARG A 146 4.09 12.46 1.83
C ARG A 146 4.36 12.23 0.35
N ARG A 147 5.35 11.40 0.00
CA ARG A 147 5.68 11.07 -1.41
C ARG A 147 4.49 10.50 -2.16
N MET A 148 3.73 9.61 -1.54
CA MET A 148 2.53 9.01 -2.15
C MET A 148 1.42 10.06 -2.33
N GLN A 149 1.18 10.90 -1.33
CA GLN A 149 0.16 11.95 -1.35
C GLN A 149 0.47 13.06 -2.35
N GLN A 150 1.75 13.38 -2.55
CA GLN A 150 2.21 14.42 -3.46
C GLN A 150 2.38 13.94 -4.92
N ALA A 151 2.18 12.66 -5.19
CA ALA A 151 2.25 12.14 -6.55
C ALA A 151 1.23 12.85 -7.45
N SER A 152 1.68 13.26 -8.64
CA SER A 152 0.84 13.98 -9.59
C SER A 152 -0.37 13.14 -9.97
N ALA A 153 -1.56 13.72 -9.92
CA ALA A 153 -2.78 13.06 -10.33
C ALA A 153 -2.69 12.60 -11.81
N ALA A 154 -3.14 11.39 -12.06
CA ALA A 154 -3.18 10.81 -13.39
C ALA A 154 -4.54 10.17 -13.64
N GLU A 155 -5.09 10.38 -14.84
CA GLU A 155 -6.37 9.77 -15.23
C GLU A 155 -6.19 8.26 -15.45
N PRO A 156 -6.93 7.40 -14.72
CA PRO A 156 -6.87 5.97 -14.90
C PRO A 156 -7.76 5.53 -16.08
N PRO A 157 -7.38 4.48 -16.84
CA PRO A 157 -8.17 4.00 -17.98
C PRO A 157 -9.53 3.39 -17.58
N VAL A 158 -9.66 2.98 -16.34
CA VAL A 158 -10.92 2.51 -15.72
C VAL A 158 -11.01 3.03 -14.28
N PRO A 159 -12.21 3.17 -13.72
CA PRO A 159 -12.37 3.60 -12.32
C PRO A 159 -11.60 2.70 -11.34
N ILE A 160 -10.99 3.31 -10.34
CA ILE A 160 -10.32 2.59 -9.26
C ILE A 160 -11.33 2.34 -8.14
N ALA A 161 -11.74 1.08 -7.99
CA ALA A 161 -12.67 0.66 -6.96
C ALA A 161 -11.97 0.52 -5.60
N GLY A 162 -12.66 0.85 -4.51
CA GLY A 162 -12.13 0.62 -3.15
C GLY A 162 -11.87 -0.86 -2.83
N TRP A 163 -12.70 -1.72 -3.42
CA TRP A 163 -12.56 -3.18 -3.36
C TRP A 163 -13.05 -3.83 -4.65
N CYS A 164 -12.29 -4.78 -5.19
CA CYS A 164 -12.64 -5.55 -6.38
C CYS A 164 -13.16 -6.93 -5.96
N HIS A 165 -14.47 -7.13 -6.08
CA HIS A 165 -15.12 -8.44 -5.86
C HIS A 165 -14.79 -9.41 -7.00
N VAL A 166 -15.19 -10.69 -6.81
CA VAL A 166 -15.19 -11.71 -7.88
C VAL A 166 -15.93 -11.15 -9.09
N ASP A 167 -15.34 -11.32 -10.25
CA ASP A 167 -15.88 -10.90 -11.54
C ASP A 167 -16.41 -12.14 -12.27
N PRO A 168 -17.74 -12.39 -12.24
CA PRO A 168 -18.32 -13.63 -12.76
C PRO A 168 -18.15 -13.78 -14.27
N ASP A 169 -17.88 -12.68 -14.99
CA ASP A 169 -17.63 -12.73 -16.43
C ASP A 169 -16.18 -13.15 -16.75
N ARG A 170 -15.30 -13.13 -15.75
CA ARG A 170 -13.87 -13.42 -15.92
C ARG A 170 -13.37 -14.62 -15.11
N GLU A 171 -13.91 -14.84 -13.93
CA GLU A 171 -13.44 -15.87 -13.01
C GLU A 171 -14.61 -16.58 -12.32
N PRO A 172 -14.53 -17.90 -12.05
CA PRO A 172 -15.49 -18.58 -11.19
C PRO A 172 -15.32 -18.13 -9.72
N PRO A 173 -16.22 -18.54 -8.81
CA PRO A 173 -16.00 -18.38 -7.38
C PRO A 173 -14.63 -18.90 -6.94
N LEU A 174 -14.06 -18.29 -5.90
CA LEU A 174 -12.79 -18.74 -5.35
C LEU A 174 -12.87 -20.21 -4.88
N PRO A 175 -11.77 -20.96 -4.96
CA PRO A 175 -11.76 -22.39 -4.64
C PRO A 175 -11.82 -22.69 -3.14
N LEU A 176 -11.92 -21.70 -2.30
CA LEU A 176 -11.95 -21.81 -0.84
C LEU A 176 -13.26 -21.25 -0.28
N ASP A 177 -13.83 -21.94 0.70
CA ASP A 177 -14.87 -21.36 1.55
C ASP A 177 -14.21 -20.39 2.55
N VAL A 178 -14.64 -19.14 2.51
CA VAL A 178 -14.13 -18.04 3.35
C VAL A 178 -15.17 -17.57 4.39
N THR A 179 -16.22 -18.34 4.63
CA THR A 179 -17.27 -17.97 5.60
C THR A 179 -16.71 -17.89 7.02
N ASN A 180 -15.85 -18.86 7.39
CA ASN A 180 -15.13 -18.89 8.66
C ASN A 180 -13.64 -19.18 8.41
N PRO A 181 -12.88 -18.22 7.93
CA PRO A 181 -11.56 -18.48 7.36
C PRO A 181 -10.43 -18.60 8.40
N CYS A 182 -10.69 -18.31 9.68
CA CYS A 182 -9.67 -18.41 10.74
C CYS A 182 -9.52 -19.86 11.20
N ASP A 183 -8.31 -20.39 11.09
CA ASP A 183 -7.95 -21.77 11.42
C ASP A 183 -7.52 -21.99 12.88
N ASP A 184 -7.68 -21.02 13.76
CA ASP A 184 -7.48 -21.21 15.20
C ASP A 184 -8.40 -22.32 15.73
N PRO A 185 -7.98 -23.08 16.75
CA PRO A 185 -8.84 -24.10 17.35
C PRO A 185 -10.18 -23.53 17.84
N GLU A 186 -10.14 -22.37 18.46
CA GLU A 186 -11.27 -21.57 18.90
C GLU A 186 -11.14 -20.19 18.26
N PRO A 187 -11.70 -19.97 17.05
CA PRO A 187 -11.57 -18.70 16.36
C PRO A 187 -12.13 -17.55 17.19
N PRO A 188 -11.33 -16.52 17.47
CA PRO A 188 -11.79 -15.38 18.23
C PRO A 188 -12.75 -14.53 17.38
N ARG A 189 -13.48 -13.62 18.06
CA ARG A 189 -14.26 -12.62 17.34
C ARG A 189 -13.35 -11.82 16.41
N GLN A 190 -13.79 -11.62 15.19
CA GLN A 190 -13.08 -10.76 14.23
C GLN A 190 -13.09 -9.31 14.70
N VAL A 191 -11.94 -8.84 15.16
CA VAL A 191 -11.70 -7.46 15.60
C VAL A 191 -10.38 -6.98 15.01
N ARG A 192 -10.27 -5.68 14.75
CA ARG A 192 -9.00 -5.09 14.32
C ARG A 192 -8.01 -5.15 15.47
N ARG A 193 -6.84 -5.75 15.23
CA ARG A 193 -5.72 -5.84 16.19
C ARG A 193 -4.47 -5.13 15.68
N TYR A 194 -4.28 -5.10 14.37
CA TYR A 194 -3.12 -4.49 13.72
C TYR A 194 -3.09 -2.97 13.87
N GLN A 195 -1.89 -2.43 13.98
CA GLN A 195 -1.63 -1.01 14.12
C GLN A 195 -0.72 -0.46 13.01
N ARG A 196 0.11 -1.31 12.41
CA ARG A 196 1.13 -0.95 11.43
C ARG A 196 1.53 -2.16 10.57
N GLU A 197 2.41 -1.93 9.60
CA GLU A 197 3.12 -3.00 8.93
C GLU A 197 4.01 -3.77 9.90
N HIS A 198 4.25 -5.05 9.60
CA HIS A 198 5.07 -5.92 10.44
C HIS A 198 6.48 -5.32 10.63
N PRO A 199 6.98 -5.21 11.88
CA PRO A 199 8.22 -4.50 12.19
C PRO A 199 9.49 -5.12 11.61
N ALA A 200 9.44 -6.36 11.15
CA ALA A 200 10.53 -6.99 10.41
C ALA A 200 10.73 -6.44 9.00
N ILE A 201 9.78 -5.68 8.46
CA ILE A 201 9.86 -5.09 7.13
C ILE A 201 10.33 -3.63 7.27
N ALA A 202 11.52 -3.35 6.77
CA ALA A 202 12.11 -2.01 6.83
C ALA A 202 11.61 -1.13 5.69
N MET A 203 11.13 0.05 6.06
CA MET A 203 10.78 1.12 5.14
C MET A 203 11.94 2.12 5.09
N THR A 204 12.50 2.38 3.90
CA THR A 204 13.72 3.18 3.76
C THR A 204 13.84 3.85 2.38
N GLY A 205 14.75 4.81 2.26
CA GLY A 205 15.10 5.45 0.99
C GLY A 205 13.92 6.11 0.28
N PHE A 206 13.65 5.68 -0.94
CA PHE A 206 12.58 6.19 -1.79
C PHE A 206 11.29 5.35 -1.76
N ASP A 207 11.12 4.51 -0.77
CA ASP A 207 9.88 3.75 -0.60
C ASP A 207 8.67 4.67 -0.50
N GLY A 208 7.51 4.14 -0.85
CA GLY A 208 6.22 4.80 -0.63
C GLY A 208 5.35 3.99 0.32
N VAL A 209 4.45 4.65 1.08
CA VAL A 209 3.44 3.98 1.89
C VAL A 209 2.05 4.54 1.63
N SER A 210 1.12 3.67 1.21
CA SER A 210 -0.27 4.03 0.96
C SER A 210 -1.16 2.79 0.90
N ASP A 211 -2.41 2.93 1.35
CA ASP A 211 -3.49 1.95 1.16
C ASP A 211 -4.54 2.41 0.12
N SER A 212 -4.23 3.48 -0.61
CA SER A 212 -5.08 4.03 -1.66
C SER A 212 -4.60 3.59 -3.05
N GLY A 213 -5.45 2.86 -3.77
CA GLY A 213 -5.17 2.49 -5.16
C GLY A 213 -4.96 3.70 -6.07
N VAL A 214 -5.64 4.83 -5.80
CA VAL A 214 -5.47 6.08 -6.56
C VAL A 214 -4.07 6.65 -6.35
N GLU A 215 -3.60 6.76 -5.10
CA GLU A 215 -2.26 7.26 -4.81
C GLU A 215 -1.17 6.34 -5.39
N ILE A 216 -1.34 5.02 -5.23
CA ILE A 216 -0.41 4.03 -5.78
C ILE A 216 -0.39 4.12 -7.32
N TYR A 217 -1.54 4.26 -7.97
CA TYR A 217 -1.61 4.46 -9.41
C TYR A 217 -0.90 5.74 -9.86
N ASN A 218 -1.18 6.87 -9.20
CA ASN A 218 -0.56 8.16 -9.47
C ASN A 218 0.97 8.07 -9.33
N PHE A 219 1.44 7.49 -8.23
CA PHE A 219 2.86 7.32 -7.98
C PHE A 219 3.53 6.41 -9.00
N CYS A 220 2.91 5.30 -9.37
CA CYS A 220 3.39 4.44 -10.45
C CYS A 220 3.46 5.18 -11.80
N ARG A 221 2.49 6.04 -12.10
CA ARG A 221 2.50 6.86 -13.32
C ARG A 221 3.64 7.87 -13.30
N GLN A 222 3.80 8.59 -12.18
CA GLN A 222 4.87 9.57 -12.00
C GLN A 222 6.27 8.95 -12.16
N GLU A 223 6.49 7.77 -11.56
CA GLU A 223 7.76 7.06 -11.57
C GLU A 223 8.01 6.24 -12.85
N GLY A 224 7.04 6.18 -13.77
CA GLY A 224 7.15 5.42 -15.02
C GLY A 224 7.08 3.90 -14.81
N ILE A 225 6.41 3.45 -13.74
CA ILE A 225 6.24 2.02 -13.44
C ILE A 225 5.24 1.39 -14.40
N LYS A 226 5.63 0.32 -15.05
CA LYS A 226 4.82 -0.49 -15.94
C LYS A 226 4.49 -1.86 -15.35
N ASN A 227 5.41 -2.38 -14.53
CA ASN A 227 5.40 -3.74 -14.00
C ASN A 227 5.20 -3.74 -12.50
N ILE A 228 4.32 -4.60 -12.00
CA ILE A 228 3.97 -4.69 -10.58
C ILE A 228 4.07 -6.15 -10.11
N ALA A 229 4.95 -6.42 -9.16
CA ALA A 229 4.97 -7.66 -8.42
C ALA A 229 4.20 -7.47 -7.10
N ILE A 230 3.17 -8.27 -6.85
CA ILE A 230 2.37 -8.19 -5.62
C ILE A 230 2.71 -9.38 -4.74
N LEU A 231 2.96 -9.12 -3.47
CA LEU A 231 3.20 -10.11 -2.42
C LEU A 231 2.45 -9.71 -1.15
N GLY A 232 2.43 -10.59 -0.14
CA GLY A 232 1.79 -10.32 1.14
C GLY A 232 0.50 -11.09 1.34
N VAL A 233 -0.44 -10.58 2.15
CA VAL A 233 -1.59 -11.33 2.65
C VAL A 233 -2.93 -10.57 2.57
N HIS A 234 -4.08 -11.26 2.56
CA HIS A 234 -4.16 -12.69 2.27
C HIS A 234 -4.47 -12.88 0.80
N THR A 235 -3.90 -13.93 0.22
CA THR A 235 -3.94 -14.21 -1.23
C THR A 235 -5.36 -14.18 -1.80
N ASN A 236 -6.31 -14.80 -1.11
CA ASN A 236 -7.73 -14.90 -1.50
C ASN A 236 -8.57 -13.66 -1.14
N MET A 237 -8.00 -12.67 -0.46
CA MET A 237 -8.71 -11.48 0.00
C MET A 237 -8.03 -10.20 -0.50
N CYS A 238 -7.16 -9.60 0.32
CA CYS A 238 -6.55 -8.30 0.08
C CYS A 238 -5.68 -8.28 -1.18
N VAL A 239 -4.86 -9.31 -1.39
CA VAL A 239 -3.98 -9.44 -2.56
C VAL A 239 -4.76 -9.42 -3.87
N LEU A 240 -5.93 -10.05 -3.92
CA LEU A 240 -6.84 -10.01 -5.07
C LEU A 240 -7.70 -8.75 -5.11
N GLY A 241 -8.26 -8.34 -3.97
CA GLY A 241 -9.43 -7.45 -3.93
C GLY A 241 -9.17 -5.98 -3.60
N ARG A 242 -8.02 -5.61 -3.02
CA ARG A 242 -7.73 -4.20 -2.69
C ARG A 242 -7.72 -3.32 -3.94
N SER A 243 -7.93 -2.03 -3.74
CA SER A 243 -7.84 -1.01 -4.79
C SER A 243 -6.47 -0.95 -5.51
N PHE A 244 -5.48 -1.58 -4.92
CA PHE A 244 -4.13 -1.79 -5.45
C PHE A 244 -3.79 -3.28 -5.62
N GLY A 245 -4.76 -4.17 -5.43
CA GLY A 245 -4.62 -5.61 -5.61
C GLY A 245 -4.61 -6.05 -7.08
N ILE A 246 -4.44 -7.34 -7.28
CA ILE A 246 -4.25 -7.94 -8.61
C ILE A 246 -5.37 -7.54 -9.57
N ARG A 247 -6.65 -7.70 -9.15
CA ARG A 247 -7.81 -7.43 -10.02
C ARG A 247 -7.80 -5.99 -10.54
N GLN A 248 -7.56 -5.02 -9.66
CA GLN A 248 -7.53 -3.61 -10.04
C GLN A 248 -6.33 -3.28 -10.93
N MET A 249 -5.12 -3.73 -10.56
CA MET A 249 -3.91 -3.40 -11.31
C MET A 249 -3.89 -4.02 -12.71
N VAL A 250 -4.44 -5.22 -12.88
CA VAL A 250 -4.65 -5.83 -14.20
C VAL A 250 -5.65 -5.03 -15.04
N ARG A 251 -6.78 -4.59 -14.46
CA ARG A 251 -7.76 -3.73 -15.14
C ARG A 251 -7.19 -2.38 -15.55
N LEU A 252 -6.23 -1.86 -14.79
CA LEU A 252 -5.49 -0.64 -15.10
C LEU A 252 -4.40 -0.83 -16.18
N GLY A 253 -4.31 -2.03 -16.77
CA GLY A 253 -3.37 -2.34 -17.85
C GLY A 253 -1.90 -2.46 -17.41
N ARG A 254 -1.65 -2.75 -16.13
CA ARG A 254 -0.31 -3.03 -15.63
C ARG A 254 0.11 -4.47 -15.92
N ASN A 255 1.41 -4.67 -16.17
CA ASN A 255 1.98 -6.02 -16.16
C ASN A 255 2.06 -6.46 -14.69
N VAL A 256 1.23 -7.41 -14.29
CA VAL A 256 1.13 -7.86 -12.88
C VAL A 256 1.63 -9.28 -12.76
N VAL A 257 2.37 -9.57 -11.68
CA VAL A 257 2.69 -10.92 -11.23
C VAL A 257 2.42 -11.07 -9.74
N LEU A 258 1.99 -12.27 -9.33
CA LEU A 258 1.95 -12.67 -7.93
C LEU A 258 3.30 -13.29 -7.54
N VAL A 259 3.87 -12.91 -6.40
CA VAL A 259 5.03 -13.60 -5.81
C VAL A 259 4.51 -14.74 -4.94
N ARG A 260 4.42 -15.97 -5.53
CA ARG A 260 3.65 -17.08 -4.96
C ARG A 260 4.22 -17.70 -3.69
N ASP A 261 5.52 -17.55 -3.46
CA ASP A 261 6.23 -18.04 -2.26
C ASP A 261 6.28 -16.99 -1.12
N LEU A 262 5.76 -15.77 -1.36
CA LEU A 262 5.65 -14.71 -0.35
C LEU A 262 4.20 -14.25 -0.15
N THR A 263 3.27 -15.22 -0.14
CA THR A 263 1.85 -14.98 0.11
C THR A 263 1.25 -16.13 0.91
N ASP A 264 0.14 -15.87 1.60
CA ASP A 264 -0.62 -16.84 2.38
C ASP A 264 -2.12 -16.55 2.27
N ALA A 265 -2.95 -17.59 2.13
CA ALA A 265 -4.39 -17.44 2.10
C ALA A 265 -4.98 -17.41 3.52
N MET A 266 -6.08 -16.70 3.70
CA MET A 266 -6.89 -16.82 4.91
C MET A 266 -7.86 -17.99 4.72
N TYR A 267 -7.54 -19.15 5.28
CA TYR A 267 -8.28 -20.38 5.05
C TYR A 267 -8.19 -21.35 6.24
N ASP A 268 -9.33 -21.88 6.64
CA ASP A 268 -9.45 -22.94 7.63
C ASP A 268 -9.61 -24.31 6.92
N PRO A 269 -8.67 -25.27 7.10
CA PRO A 269 -8.77 -26.62 6.54
C PRO A 269 -10.03 -27.42 6.95
N ARG A 270 -10.74 -26.98 7.98
CA ARG A 270 -12.03 -27.55 8.39
C ARG A 270 -13.19 -27.13 7.47
N GLN A 271 -12.96 -26.14 6.63
CA GLN A 271 -13.93 -25.66 5.62
C GLN A 271 -13.63 -26.27 4.25
N PRO A 272 -14.63 -26.34 3.34
CA PRO A 272 -14.37 -26.77 1.96
C PRO A 272 -13.24 -25.98 1.30
N PRO A 273 -12.41 -26.65 0.52
CA PRO A 273 -12.45 -28.04 0.03
C PRO A 273 -11.77 -29.08 0.94
N HIS A 274 -11.58 -28.81 2.23
CA HIS A 274 -11.01 -29.73 3.24
C HIS A 274 -9.60 -30.23 2.89
N VAL A 275 -8.76 -29.35 2.41
CA VAL A 275 -7.33 -29.61 2.11
C VAL A 275 -6.43 -28.99 3.17
N SER A 276 -5.14 -29.32 3.16
CA SER A 276 -4.19 -28.62 4.05
C SER A 276 -4.16 -27.13 3.78
N HIS A 277 -3.78 -26.31 4.78
CA HIS A 277 -3.68 -24.85 4.63
C HIS A 277 -2.78 -24.45 3.44
N ALA A 278 -1.60 -25.10 3.34
CA ALA A 278 -0.69 -24.86 2.20
C ALA A 278 -1.33 -25.19 0.85
N ARG A 279 -2.09 -26.29 0.76
CA ARG A 279 -2.81 -26.64 -0.47
C ARG A 279 -3.93 -25.64 -0.76
N GLY A 280 -4.59 -25.11 0.27
CA GLY A 280 -5.57 -24.02 0.12
C GLY A 280 -4.95 -22.78 -0.50
N THR A 281 -3.80 -22.35 0.00
CA THR A 281 -3.03 -21.22 -0.59
C THR A 281 -2.67 -21.51 -2.04
N GLU A 282 -2.16 -22.72 -2.36
CA GLU A 282 -1.82 -23.10 -3.74
C GLU A 282 -3.04 -23.08 -4.67
N LEU A 283 -4.22 -23.51 -4.21
CA LEU A 283 -5.46 -23.44 -5.01
C LEU A 283 -5.82 -22.01 -5.41
N VAL A 284 -5.59 -21.04 -4.53
CA VAL A 284 -5.79 -19.62 -4.85
C VAL A 284 -4.74 -19.11 -5.83
N VAL A 285 -3.49 -19.53 -5.67
CA VAL A 285 -2.42 -19.21 -6.63
C VAL A 285 -2.77 -19.76 -8.02
N GLU A 286 -3.23 -21.01 -8.12
CA GLU A 286 -3.70 -21.63 -9.37
C GLU A 286 -4.85 -20.86 -10.01
N HIS A 287 -5.80 -20.39 -9.20
CA HIS A 287 -6.90 -19.56 -9.65
C HIS A 287 -6.39 -18.22 -10.22
N ILE A 288 -5.45 -17.55 -9.54
CA ILE A 288 -4.84 -16.29 -10.00
C ILE A 288 -4.11 -16.52 -11.32
N GLU A 289 -3.31 -17.58 -11.42
CA GLU A 289 -2.55 -17.93 -12.63
C GLU A 289 -3.44 -18.21 -13.85
N ARG A 290 -4.63 -18.72 -13.60
CA ARG A 290 -5.58 -19.04 -14.66
C ARG A 290 -6.37 -17.83 -15.14
N TYR A 291 -6.80 -16.95 -14.23
CA TYR A 291 -7.80 -15.94 -14.53
C TYR A 291 -7.28 -14.50 -14.51
N TRP A 292 -6.16 -14.24 -13.83
CA TRP A 292 -5.72 -12.86 -13.59
C TRP A 292 -4.33 -12.54 -14.10
N CYS A 293 -3.30 -13.17 -13.56
CA CYS A 293 -1.92 -12.87 -13.90
C CYS A 293 -1.01 -14.07 -13.60
N PRO A 294 0.16 -14.15 -14.26
CA PRO A 294 1.16 -15.16 -13.89
C PRO A 294 1.69 -14.96 -12.47
N SER A 295 2.28 -16.03 -11.93
CA SER A 295 3.06 -15.97 -10.70
C SER A 295 4.56 -16.15 -10.97
N ILE A 296 5.39 -15.68 -10.01
CA ILE A 296 6.84 -15.88 -9.99
C ILE A 296 7.27 -16.37 -8.61
N GLU A 297 8.52 -16.78 -8.46
CA GLU A 297 9.16 -16.95 -7.15
C GLU A 297 9.97 -15.71 -6.78
N SER A 298 10.09 -15.45 -5.49
CA SER A 298 10.77 -14.28 -4.94
C SER A 298 12.23 -14.15 -5.39
N ARG A 299 12.89 -15.29 -5.64
CA ARG A 299 14.28 -15.31 -6.14
C ARG A 299 14.45 -14.57 -7.48
N ASP A 300 13.39 -14.49 -8.31
CA ASP A 300 13.43 -13.79 -9.58
C ASP A 300 13.55 -12.26 -9.39
N LEU A 301 13.10 -11.73 -8.25
CA LEU A 301 13.20 -10.30 -7.90
C LEU A 301 14.58 -9.92 -7.33
N THR A 302 15.40 -10.89 -6.97
CA THR A 302 16.73 -10.66 -6.38
C THR A 302 17.88 -10.83 -7.39
N ARG A 303 17.56 -11.23 -8.63
CA ARG A 303 18.53 -11.47 -9.71
C ARG A 303 18.36 -10.44 -10.81
N VAL A 304 19.11 -9.36 -10.71
CA VAL A 304 19.17 -8.31 -11.75
C VAL A 304 20.48 -8.46 -12.51
N VAL A 305 20.40 -8.41 -13.82
CA VAL A 305 21.57 -8.27 -14.71
C VAL A 305 21.88 -6.77 -14.79
N GLU A 306 22.97 -6.36 -14.13
CA GLU A 306 23.38 -4.96 -14.07
C GLU A 306 23.77 -4.43 -15.46
N GLY A 307 23.44 -3.16 -15.74
CA GLY A 307 23.83 -2.47 -16.95
C GLY A 307 23.16 -2.98 -18.24
N SER A 308 22.19 -3.90 -18.13
CA SER A 308 21.38 -4.34 -19.25
C SER A 308 20.21 -3.38 -19.47
N ASP A 309 20.50 -2.18 -19.95
CA ASP A 309 19.46 -1.37 -20.56
C ASP A 309 19.08 -2.06 -21.87
N GLY A 310 17.83 -2.46 -22.00
CA GLY A 310 17.32 -2.92 -23.29
C GLY A 310 17.45 -1.81 -24.35
N PRO A 311 17.43 -2.17 -25.62
CA PRO A 311 17.55 -1.22 -26.71
C PRO A 311 16.48 -0.15 -26.72
#